data_e2ad9709cf4658a391ef151e61c4e3cf
#
_entry.id   e2ad9709cf4658a391ef151e61c4e3cf
#
_cell.length_a   1.000
_cell.length_b   1.000
_cell.length_c   1.000
_cell.angle_alpha   90.00
_cell.angle_beta   90.00
_cell.angle_gamma   90.00
#
_symmetry.space_group_name_H-M   'P 1'
#
loop_
_entity.id
_entity.type
_entity.pdbx_description
1 polymer ?
#
loop_
_entity_poly.entity_id
_entity_poly.type
_entity_poly.pdbx_seq_one_letter_code
_entity_poly.pdbx_strand_id
1 'polypeptide(L)'
;MGMDRQRSEERIAEVIAQMSVDVVALQEVDLGRRRSAGADQTKMIAGQLGWHGYFYPAMRRNDEHYGNAILSRYELNIRRAVELPGRPPFFCRENRAAIEVEIETNLGNVRVINTHLGLGWRERVVQAQLFISAEWRAAIARDIPLILLGDFNSLRGSRPYRTLNRHLRDVHELTESSRPIRTFPTRFPVLAVDHIFVNEALQPLKLTVHRSPLARIASDHFPLIAEFARSFSRCTE
;
A
#
# COMPACT_ATOMS: atom_id res chain seq x y z
N MET A 1 14.91 -2.36 2.99
CA MET A 1 16.24 -2.23 3.64
C MET A 1 16.49 -0.77 3.86
N GLY A 2 16.91 -0.35 5.07
CA GLY A 2 17.22 1.05 5.37
C GLY A 2 18.34 1.61 4.49
N MET A 3 18.39 2.93 4.35
CA MET A 3 19.42 3.63 3.57
C MET A 3 20.84 3.44 4.13
N ASP A 4 20.97 3.11 5.41
CA ASP A 4 22.21 2.73 6.09
C ASP A 4 22.56 1.23 5.91
N ARG A 5 21.81 0.51 5.08
CA ARG A 5 21.91 -0.92 4.84
C ARG A 5 21.60 -1.81 6.07
N GLN A 6 21.07 -1.22 7.15
CA GLN A 6 20.59 -1.96 8.29
C GLN A 6 19.09 -2.26 8.12
N ARG A 7 18.67 -3.39 8.66
CA ARG A 7 17.27 -3.75 8.82
C ARG A 7 16.93 -3.64 10.29
N SER A 8 15.79 -3.04 10.56
CA SER A 8 15.32 -2.91 11.93
C SER A 8 13.80 -2.78 11.89
N GLU A 9 13.14 -3.77 12.40
CA GLU A 9 11.71 -3.85 12.59
C GLU A 9 11.29 -2.81 13.64
N GLU A 10 12.11 -2.62 14.67
CA GLU A 10 11.93 -1.61 15.72
C GLU A 10 11.87 -0.20 15.10
N ARG A 11 12.79 0.09 14.19
CA ARG A 11 12.84 1.38 13.51
C ARG A 11 11.58 1.62 12.67
N ILE A 12 11.11 0.60 11.96
CA ILE A 12 9.86 0.70 11.19
C ILE A 12 8.67 0.93 12.11
N ALA A 13 8.58 0.18 13.22
CA ALA A 13 7.53 0.37 14.22
C ALA A 13 7.55 1.78 14.83
N GLU A 14 8.74 2.30 15.14
CA GLU A 14 8.88 3.67 15.65
C GLU A 14 8.45 4.73 14.63
N VAL A 15 8.81 4.57 13.34
CA VAL A 15 8.31 5.46 12.27
C VAL A 15 6.79 5.42 12.19
N ILE A 16 6.18 4.22 12.27
CA ILE A 16 4.73 4.05 12.24
C ILE A 16 4.08 4.75 13.46
N ALA A 17 4.67 4.59 14.64
CA ALA A 17 4.17 5.24 15.86
C ALA A 17 4.17 6.78 15.76
N GLN A 18 5.13 7.38 15.04
CA GLN A 18 5.19 8.83 14.81
C GLN A 18 4.06 9.35 13.91
N MET A 19 3.45 8.50 13.10
CA MET A 19 2.50 8.91 12.07
C MET A 19 1.06 9.08 12.56
N SER A 20 0.69 8.52 13.72
CA SER A 20 -0.67 8.55 14.27
C SER A 20 -1.73 8.03 13.27
N VAL A 21 -1.43 6.94 12.57
CA VAL A 21 -2.32 6.30 11.61
C VAL A 21 -3.01 5.07 12.23
N ASP A 22 -4.08 4.61 11.61
CA ASP A 22 -4.85 3.45 12.07
C ASP A 22 -4.52 2.18 11.28
N VAL A 23 -4.14 2.33 10.02
CA VAL A 23 -3.84 1.24 9.09
C VAL A 23 -2.57 1.56 8.33
N VAL A 24 -1.70 0.56 8.17
CA VAL A 24 -0.44 0.67 7.42
C VAL A 24 -0.35 -0.47 6.42
N ALA A 25 -0.05 -0.12 5.17
CA ALA A 25 0.28 -1.07 4.12
C ALA A 25 1.80 -1.05 3.90
N LEU A 26 2.41 -2.21 4.06
CA LEU A 26 3.84 -2.41 3.85
C LEU A 26 4.06 -3.27 2.61
N GLN A 27 5.08 -2.91 1.85
CA GLN A 27 5.59 -3.70 0.75
C GLN A 27 7.01 -4.14 1.08
N GLU A 28 7.51 -5.15 0.36
CA GLU A 28 8.88 -5.65 0.51
C GLU A 28 9.20 -6.22 1.91
N VAL A 29 8.21 -6.87 2.53
CA VAL A 29 8.34 -7.47 3.85
C VAL A 29 8.89 -8.89 3.75
N ASP A 30 9.85 -9.22 4.61
CA ASP A 30 10.46 -10.55 4.72
C ASP A 30 9.77 -11.41 5.81
N LEU A 31 9.66 -12.70 5.51
CA LEU A 31 9.33 -13.74 6.48
C LEU A 31 10.30 -14.89 6.30
N GLY A 32 11.06 -15.23 7.35
CA GLY A 32 11.99 -16.34 7.37
C GLY A 32 13.26 -16.16 6.52
N ARG A 33 13.51 -14.99 5.91
CA ARG A 33 14.63 -14.80 5.01
C ARG A 33 15.96 -14.67 5.74
N ARG A 34 17.01 -15.31 5.19
CA ARG A 34 18.37 -15.22 5.75
C ARG A 34 18.86 -13.79 5.83
N ARG A 35 18.50 -12.96 4.84
CA ARG A 35 18.90 -11.53 4.81
C ARG A 35 18.28 -10.70 5.94
N SER A 36 17.21 -11.18 6.57
CA SER A 36 16.56 -10.58 7.75
C SER A 36 16.70 -11.48 9.00
N ALA A 37 17.76 -12.29 9.05
CA ALA A 37 18.05 -13.19 10.17
C ALA A 37 16.89 -14.15 10.54
N GLY A 38 16.07 -14.53 9.56
CA GLY A 38 14.91 -15.41 9.77
C GLY A 38 13.71 -14.73 10.40
N ALA A 39 13.70 -13.39 10.51
CA ALA A 39 12.62 -12.65 11.14
C ALA A 39 11.28 -12.80 10.43
N ASP A 40 10.20 -12.83 11.22
CA ASP A 40 8.85 -12.49 10.78
C ASP A 40 8.64 -10.99 11.02
N GLN A 41 8.98 -10.18 10.01
CA GLN A 41 8.95 -8.73 10.15
C GLN A 41 7.54 -8.21 10.43
N THR A 42 6.51 -8.81 9.83
CA THR A 42 5.11 -8.40 10.08
C THR A 42 4.73 -8.61 11.54
N LYS A 43 5.01 -9.80 12.08
CA LYS A 43 4.69 -10.14 13.47
C LYS A 43 5.47 -9.28 14.47
N MET A 44 6.75 -9.02 14.19
CA MET A 44 7.59 -8.19 15.05
C MET A 44 7.11 -6.75 15.10
N ILE A 45 6.84 -6.14 13.94
CA ILE A 45 6.35 -4.75 13.87
C ILE A 45 4.96 -4.64 14.49
N ALA A 46 4.04 -5.54 14.17
CA ALA A 46 2.70 -5.56 14.74
C ALA A 46 2.73 -5.74 16.28
N GLY A 47 3.59 -6.65 16.78
CA GLY A 47 3.76 -6.88 18.21
C GLY A 47 4.27 -5.68 18.98
N GLN A 48 5.22 -4.92 18.42
CA GLN A 48 5.73 -3.67 19.04
C GLN A 48 4.69 -2.56 19.08
N LEU A 49 3.80 -2.52 18.08
CA LEU A 49 2.72 -1.54 18.02
C LEU A 49 1.48 -1.95 18.83
N GLY A 50 1.37 -3.21 19.22
CA GLY A 50 0.14 -3.78 19.79
C GLY A 50 -0.99 -3.85 18.77
N TRP A 51 -0.67 -4.06 17.51
CA TRP A 51 -1.59 -4.05 16.38
C TRP A 51 -1.81 -5.46 15.81
N HIS A 52 -2.87 -5.61 15.02
CA HIS A 52 -3.07 -6.77 14.15
C HIS A 52 -2.19 -6.67 12.92
N GLY A 53 -1.71 -7.82 12.43
CA GLY A 53 -0.88 -7.89 11.23
C GLY A 53 -1.25 -9.08 10.37
N TYR A 54 -1.29 -8.89 9.05
CA TYR A 54 -1.44 -9.95 8.06
C TYR A 54 -0.39 -9.81 6.97
N PHE A 55 0.29 -10.91 6.66
CA PHE A 55 1.31 -11.02 5.63
C PHE A 55 0.85 -11.97 4.53
N TYR A 56 1.12 -11.61 3.27
CA TYR A 56 0.96 -12.50 2.13
C TYR A 56 2.20 -12.49 1.24
N PRO A 57 2.79 -13.67 0.98
CA PRO A 57 3.99 -13.77 0.17
C PRO A 57 3.68 -13.62 -1.33
N ALA A 58 4.40 -12.72 -1.99
CA ALA A 58 4.49 -12.65 -3.44
C ALA A 58 5.53 -13.64 -3.98
N MET A 59 6.56 -13.95 -3.19
CA MET A 59 7.59 -14.93 -3.51
C MET A 59 7.72 -15.94 -2.37
N ARG A 60 7.76 -17.22 -2.75
CA ARG A 60 8.00 -18.35 -1.85
C ARG A 60 9.22 -19.13 -2.35
N ARG A 61 10.21 -19.30 -1.50
CA ARG A 61 11.38 -20.11 -1.80
C ARG A 61 11.79 -20.89 -0.54
N ASN A 62 11.41 -22.15 -0.47
CA ASN A 62 11.52 -22.96 0.75
C ASN A 62 10.82 -22.23 1.92
N ASP A 63 11.54 -22.01 3.04
CA ASP A 63 11.04 -21.29 4.21
C ASP A 63 11.23 -19.77 4.12
N GLU A 64 11.79 -19.27 3.01
CA GLU A 64 12.02 -17.85 2.77
C GLU A 64 10.87 -17.24 1.96
N HIS A 65 10.19 -16.28 2.52
CA HIS A 65 9.08 -15.56 1.88
C HIS A 65 9.34 -14.06 1.82
N TYR A 66 8.77 -13.43 0.82
CA TYR A 66 8.85 -11.99 0.60
C TYR A 66 7.53 -11.51 -0.02
N GLY A 67 6.97 -10.43 0.50
CA GLY A 67 5.67 -9.98 0.03
C GLY A 67 5.18 -8.69 0.66
N ASN A 68 3.88 -8.61 0.80
CA ASN A 68 3.17 -7.46 1.33
C ASN A 68 2.58 -7.77 2.71
N ALA A 69 2.39 -6.72 3.52
CA ALA A 69 1.68 -6.83 4.79
C ALA A 69 0.71 -5.67 5.00
N ILE A 70 -0.34 -5.92 5.78
CA ILE A 70 -1.22 -4.88 6.32
C ILE A 70 -1.14 -4.98 7.84
N LEU A 71 -0.92 -3.85 8.48
CA LEU A 71 -0.98 -3.68 9.93
C LEU A 71 -2.16 -2.76 10.27
N SER A 72 -2.87 -3.02 11.36
CA SER A 72 -4.04 -2.25 11.74
C SER A 72 -4.24 -2.22 13.25
N ARG A 73 -4.74 -1.09 13.78
CA ARG A 73 -5.29 -0.99 15.14
C ARG A 73 -6.56 -1.82 15.31
N TYR A 74 -7.28 -2.03 14.21
CA TYR A 74 -8.54 -2.78 14.16
C TYR A 74 -8.28 -4.21 13.72
N GLU A 75 -9.20 -5.10 14.03
CA GLU A 75 -9.16 -6.48 13.56
C GLU A 75 -9.23 -6.55 12.03
N LEU A 76 -8.45 -7.46 11.44
CA LEU A 76 -8.35 -7.66 10.00
C LEU A 76 -9.23 -8.82 9.54
N ASN A 77 -10.24 -8.54 8.74
CA ASN A 77 -11.03 -9.56 8.07
C ASN A 77 -10.48 -9.75 6.65
N ILE A 78 -9.76 -10.83 6.41
CA ILE A 78 -9.10 -11.09 5.14
C ILE A 78 -10.15 -11.49 4.10
N ARG A 79 -10.31 -10.69 3.06
CA ARG A 79 -11.23 -10.94 1.96
C ARG A 79 -10.54 -11.66 0.81
N ARG A 80 -9.31 -11.27 0.50
CA ARG A 80 -8.54 -11.83 -0.60
C ARG A 80 -7.04 -11.63 -0.38
N ALA A 81 -6.25 -12.60 -0.80
CA ALA A 81 -4.81 -12.46 -0.93
C ALA A 81 -4.36 -13.30 -2.13
N VAL A 82 -3.79 -12.65 -3.15
CA VAL A 82 -3.52 -13.28 -4.44
C VAL A 82 -2.18 -12.81 -5.02
N GLU A 83 -1.56 -13.68 -5.81
CA GLU A 83 -0.48 -13.29 -6.70
C GLU A 83 -1.05 -12.49 -7.88
N LEU A 84 -0.33 -11.44 -8.28
CA LEU A 84 -0.71 -10.62 -9.41
C LEU A 84 -0.25 -11.26 -10.73
N PRO A 85 -1.05 -11.13 -11.80
CA PRO A 85 -0.69 -11.65 -13.10
C PRO A 85 0.45 -10.85 -13.73
N GLY A 86 1.09 -11.43 -14.73
CA GLY A 86 2.10 -10.76 -15.52
C GLY A 86 3.37 -11.59 -15.65
N ARG A 87 4.29 -11.05 -16.46
CA ARG A 87 5.62 -11.63 -16.61
C ARG A 87 6.63 -10.59 -16.14
N PRO A 88 7.31 -10.85 -15.01
CA PRO A 88 8.37 -9.99 -14.54
C PRO A 88 9.46 -9.84 -15.61
N PRO A 89 10.09 -8.67 -15.73
CA PRO A 89 11.19 -8.45 -16.65
C PRO A 89 12.41 -9.30 -16.24
N PHE A 90 13.28 -9.61 -17.20
CA PHE A 90 14.43 -10.50 -16.96
C PHE A 90 15.39 -9.99 -15.87
N PHE A 91 15.45 -8.68 -15.65
CA PHE A 91 16.31 -8.04 -14.65
C PHE A 91 15.71 -8.00 -13.23
N CYS A 92 14.40 -8.30 -13.10
CA CYS A 92 13.74 -8.40 -11.80
C CYS A 92 12.65 -9.46 -11.88
N ARG A 93 12.94 -10.66 -11.42
CA ARG A 93 12.03 -11.82 -11.48
C ARG A 93 11.23 -11.98 -10.19
N GLU A 94 10.74 -10.89 -9.65
CA GLU A 94 9.92 -10.92 -8.46
C GLU A 94 8.44 -10.93 -8.83
N ASN A 95 7.72 -11.96 -8.39
CA ASN A 95 6.27 -11.98 -8.45
C ASN A 95 5.70 -10.88 -7.56
N ARG A 96 4.51 -10.44 -7.89
CA ARG A 96 3.80 -9.39 -7.16
C ARG A 96 2.51 -9.93 -6.58
N ALA A 97 2.00 -9.28 -5.56
CA ALA A 97 0.80 -9.72 -4.86
C ALA A 97 -0.07 -8.55 -4.43
N ALA A 98 -1.32 -8.86 -4.12
CA ALA A 98 -2.25 -7.94 -3.47
C ALA A 98 -2.93 -8.62 -2.29
N ILE A 99 -3.24 -7.82 -1.26
CA ILE A 99 -4.00 -8.20 -0.07
C ILE A 99 -5.22 -7.30 0.00
N GLU A 100 -6.41 -7.87 0.10
CA GLU A 100 -7.66 -7.18 0.39
C GLU A 100 -8.15 -7.56 1.78
N VAL A 101 -8.33 -6.58 2.64
CA VAL A 101 -8.93 -6.74 3.96
C VAL A 101 -10.16 -5.86 4.11
N GLU A 102 -11.06 -6.25 4.98
CA GLU A 102 -12.15 -5.41 5.47
C GLU A 102 -11.93 -5.14 6.95
N ILE A 103 -12.11 -3.89 7.33
CA ILE A 103 -11.81 -3.38 8.68
C ILE A 103 -13.04 -2.61 9.15
N GLU A 104 -13.53 -2.92 10.35
CA GLU A 104 -14.58 -2.14 10.99
C GLU A 104 -13.95 -0.93 11.70
N THR A 105 -14.29 0.26 11.25
CA THR A 105 -13.76 1.53 11.76
C THR A 105 -14.88 2.45 12.20
N ASN A 106 -14.54 3.61 12.76
CA ASN A 106 -15.51 4.68 13.03
C ASN A 106 -16.18 5.26 11.77
N LEU A 107 -15.65 4.96 10.58
CA LEU A 107 -16.28 5.28 9.29
C LEU A 107 -17.19 4.15 8.78
N GLY A 108 -17.38 3.09 9.59
CA GLY A 108 -18.02 1.82 9.20
C GLY A 108 -17.01 0.86 8.59
N ASN A 109 -17.52 -0.14 7.85
CA ASN A 109 -16.67 -1.12 7.17
C ASN A 109 -15.90 -0.45 6.04
N VAL A 110 -14.58 -0.54 6.07
CA VAL A 110 -13.68 -0.03 5.05
C VAL A 110 -12.90 -1.18 4.43
N ARG A 111 -12.85 -1.25 3.11
CA ARG A 111 -11.98 -2.18 2.39
C ARG A 111 -10.65 -1.52 2.08
N VAL A 112 -9.59 -2.21 2.39
CA VAL A 112 -8.21 -1.77 2.11
C VAL A 112 -7.53 -2.81 1.26
N ILE A 113 -7.00 -2.37 0.11
CA ILE A 113 -6.22 -3.21 -0.81
C ILE A 113 -4.79 -2.70 -0.83
N ASN A 114 -3.86 -3.53 -0.35
CA ASN A 114 -2.43 -3.27 -0.45
C ASN A 114 -1.84 -3.99 -1.65
N THR A 115 -1.06 -3.29 -2.47
CA THR A 115 -0.39 -3.86 -3.63
C THR A 115 1.02 -3.31 -3.82
N HIS A 116 1.86 -4.08 -4.51
CA HIS A 116 3.13 -3.64 -5.06
C HIS A 116 3.19 -4.11 -6.52
N LEU A 117 3.14 -3.19 -7.49
CA LEU A 117 3.16 -3.53 -8.91
C LEU A 117 4.59 -3.82 -9.38
N GLY A 118 4.68 -4.57 -10.48
CA GLY A 118 5.94 -4.98 -11.07
C GLY A 118 6.73 -3.81 -11.71
N LEU A 119 7.99 -4.09 -12.06
CA LEU A 119 8.87 -3.11 -12.71
C LEU A 119 8.66 -3.05 -14.24
N GLY A 120 8.06 -4.09 -14.84
CA GLY A 120 7.76 -4.14 -16.27
C GLY A 120 6.54 -3.28 -16.63
N TRP A 121 6.63 -2.42 -17.65
CA TRP A 121 5.50 -1.57 -18.02
C TRP A 121 4.26 -2.36 -18.48
N ARG A 122 4.47 -3.45 -19.22
CA ARG A 122 3.38 -4.35 -19.66
C ARG A 122 2.78 -5.11 -18.50
N GLU A 123 3.60 -5.57 -17.58
CA GLU A 123 3.22 -6.23 -16.35
C GLU A 123 2.31 -5.33 -15.51
N ARG A 124 2.73 -4.07 -15.26
CA ARG A 124 1.91 -3.09 -14.51
C ARG A 124 0.56 -2.81 -15.16
N VAL A 125 0.49 -2.78 -16.49
CA VAL A 125 -0.79 -2.58 -17.19
C VAL A 125 -1.73 -3.74 -16.92
N VAL A 126 -1.26 -4.99 -17.02
CA VAL A 126 -2.08 -6.18 -16.74
C VAL A 126 -2.50 -6.23 -15.27
N GLN A 127 -1.59 -5.91 -14.36
CA GLN A 127 -1.87 -5.85 -12.92
C GLN A 127 -2.90 -4.76 -12.58
N ALA A 128 -2.80 -3.57 -13.18
CA ALA A 128 -3.80 -2.51 -13.00
C ALA A 128 -5.18 -2.91 -13.57
N GLN A 129 -5.21 -3.64 -14.70
CA GLN A 129 -6.45 -4.15 -15.29
C GLN A 129 -7.14 -5.18 -14.38
N LEU A 130 -6.39 -5.97 -13.62
CA LEU A 130 -6.97 -6.90 -12.66
C LEU A 130 -7.85 -6.17 -11.64
N PHE A 131 -7.37 -5.08 -11.04
CA PHE A 131 -8.12 -4.35 -10.01
C PHE A 131 -9.43 -3.74 -10.50
N ILE A 132 -9.60 -3.55 -11.81
CA ILE A 132 -10.85 -3.07 -12.42
C ILE A 132 -11.63 -4.18 -13.13
N SER A 133 -11.20 -5.43 -13.03
CA SER A 133 -11.92 -6.59 -13.60
C SER A 133 -13.25 -6.84 -12.88
N ALA A 134 -14.13 -7.64 -13.48
CA ALA A 134 -15.40 -8.00 -12.85
C ALA A 134 -15.22 -8.63 -11.47
N GLU A 135 -14.14 -9.39 -11.28
CA GLU A 135 -13.82 -10.06 -10.01
C GLU A 135 -13.54 -9.07 -8.87
N TRP A 136 -12.91 -7.92 -9.16
CA TRP A 136 -12.58 -6.87 -8.19
C TRP A 136 -13.61 -5.74 -8.15
N ARG A 137 -14.52 -5.66 -9.15
CA ARG A 137 -15.57 -4.62 -9.19
C ARG A 137 -16.53 -4.69 -8.01
N ALA A 138 -16.79 -5.87 -7.47
CA ALA A 138 -17.59 -6.00 -6.26
C ALA A 138 -16.96 -5.27 -5.05
N ALA A 139 -15.63 -5.16 -5.03
CA ALA A 139 -14.92 -4.35 -4.04
C ALA A 139 -15.05 -2.84 -4.32
N ILE A 140 -15.23 -2.44 -5.60
CA ILE A 140 -15.38 -1.04 -6.03
C ILE A 140 -16.85 -0.57 -5.91
N ALA A 141 -17.80 -1.48 -5.64
CA ALA A 141 -19.19 -1.13 -5.48
C ALA A 141 -19.37 0.05 -4.49
N ARG A 142 -20.23 0.99 -4.87
CA ARG A 142 -20.26 2.38 -4.37
C ARG A 142 -20.53 2.56 -2.87
N ASP A 143 -21.05 1.53 -2.20
CA ASP A 143 -21.60 1.67 -0.85
C ASP A 143 -20.59 1.36 0.26
N ILE A 144 -19.51 0.61 -0.06
CA ILE A 144 -18.47 0.26 0.90
C ILE A 144 -17.23 1.13 0.62
N PRO A 145 -16.76 1.93 1.60
CA PRO A 145 -15.51 2.65 1.50
C PRO A 145 -14.36 1.76 1.05
N LEU A 146 -13.65 2.15 -0.01
CA LEU A 146 -12.53 1.41 -0.57
C LEU A 146 -11.29 2.28 -0.69
N ILE A 147 -10.17 1.73 -0.24
CA ILE A 147 -8.83 2.31 -0.40
C ILE A 147 -7.96 1.27 -1.13
N LEU A 148 -7.43 1.61 -2.29
CA LEU A 148 -6.39 0.86 -2.99
C LEU A 148 -5.08 1.64 -2.91
N LEU A 149 -4.07 1.07 -2.28
CA LEU A 149 -2.82 1.78 -2.01
C LEU A 149 -1.58 0.88 -2.14
N GLY A 150 -0.41 1.49 -2.24
CA GLY A 150 0.87 0.80 -2.29
C GLY A 150 1.89 1.45 -3.23
N ASP A 151 2.94 0.71 -3.54
CA ASP A 151 3.91 1.08 -4.56
C ASP A 151 3.45 0.57 -5.94
N PHE A 152 3.06 1.51 -6.79
CA PHE A 152 2.60 1.18 -8.15
C PHE A 152 3.75 1.15 -9.17
N ASN A 153 4.96 1.51 -8.77
CA ASN A 153 6.10 1.65 -9.69
C ASN A 153 5.74 2.48 -10.95
N SER A 154 4.78 3.37 -10.82
CA SER A 154 4.14 4.09 -11.94
C SER A 154 3.95 5.55 -11.61
N LEU A 155 4.38 6.41 -12.49
CA LEU A 155 4.13 7.84 -12.38
C LEU A 155 2.68 8.18 -12.73
N ARG A 156 2.17 9.29 -12.20
CA ARG A 156 0.90 9.87 -12.60
C ARG A 156 0.86 10.09 -14.11
N GLY A 157 -0.30 9.82 -14.72
CA GLY A 157 -0.47 9.92 -16.18
C GLY A 157 0.07 8.72 -16.96
N SER A 158 0.76 7.75 -16.36
CA SER A 158 1.13 6.49 -17.00
C SER A 158 -0.11 5.65 -17.32
N ARG A 159 0.03 4.66 -18.22
CA ARG A 159 -1.11 3.80 -18.59
C ARG A 159 -1.68 3.01 -17.41
N PRO A 160 -0.88 2.36 -16.52
CA PRO A 160 -1.40 1.70 -15.33
C PRO A 160 -2.18 2.66 -14.43
N TYR A 161 -1.59 3.84 -14.15
CA TYR A 161 -2.23 4.88 -13.36
C TYR A 161 -3.59 5.31 -13.96
N ARG A 162 -3.63 5.67 -15.25
CA ARG A 162 -4.88 6.08 -15.93
C ARG A 162 -5.94 4.97 -15.95
N THR A 163 -5.51 3.70 -16.00
CA THR A 163 -6.42 2.56 -15.93
C THR A 163 -7.18 2.56 -14.61
N LEU A 164 -6.49 2.77 -13.50
CA LEU A 164 -7.10 2.83 -12.16
C LEU A 164 -7.91 4.12 -11.97
N ASN A 165 -7.35 5.27 -12.34
CA ASN A 165 -7.97 6.60 -12.12
C ASN A 165 -9.26 6.85 -12.90
N ARG A 166 -9.62 5.97 -13.84
CA ARG A 166 -10.92 5.99 -14.53
C ARG A 166 -12.05 5.38 -13.69
N HIS A 167 -11.73 4.58 -12.69
CA HIS A 167 -12.69 3.81 -11.89
C HIS A 167 -12.60 4.16 -10.41
N LEU A 168 -11.44 4.60 -9.96
CA LEU A 168 -11.13 5.09 -8.64
C LEU A 168 -10.54 6.49 -8.77
N ARG A 169 -10.51 7.25 -7.69
CA ARG A 169 -9.96 8.61 -7.69
C ARG A 169 -8.65 8.65 -6.91
N ASP A 170 -7.62 9.22 -7.51
CA ASP A 170 -6.36 9.45 -6.80
C ASP A 170 -6.56 10.51 -5.71
N VAL A 171 -6.22 10.17 -4.48
CA VAL A 171 -6.30 11.06 -3.32
C VAL A 171 -5.50 12.35 -3.53
N HIS A 172 -4.40 12.28 -4.24
CA HIS A 172 -3.61 13.46 -4.59
C HIS A 172 -4.39 14.46 -5.44
N GLU A 173 -5.26 14.00 -6.36
CA GLU A 173 -6.08 14.89 -7.20
C GLU A 173 -7.23 15.52 -6.42
N LEU A 174 -7.66 14.88 -5.33
CA LEU A 174 -8.78 15.31 -4.49
C LEU A 174 -8.37 16.27 -3.36
N THR A 175 -7.08 16.35 -3.04
CA THR A 175 -6.56 17.14 -1.90
C THR A 175 -5.88 18.45 -2.33
N GLU A 176 -6.28 19.06 -3.44
CA GLU A 176 -5.81 20.39 -3.93
C GLU A 176 -4.28 20.57 -3.95
N SER A 177 -3.53 19.52 -3.85
CA SER A 177 -2.07 19.60 -3.93
C SER A 177 -1.63 19.81 -5.37
N SER A 178 -1.20 21.01 -5.71
CA SER A 178 -0.70 21.35 -7.05
C SER A 178 0.63 20.67 -7.42
N ARG A 179 1.35 20.14 -6.44
CA ARG A 179 2.68 19.54 -6.63
C ARG A 179 2.66 18.03 -6.41
N PRO A 180 3.35 17.24 -7.25
CA PRO A 180 3.50 15.81 -7.02
C PRO A 180 4.13 15.53 -5.66
N ILE A 181 3.49 14.65 -4.89
CA ILE A 181 4.01 14.20 -3.59
C ILE A 181 5.01 13.08 -3.86
N ARG A 182 6.29 13.41 -3.77
CA ARG A 182 7.40 12.51 -4.10
C ARG A 182 7.84 11.76 -2.86
N THR A 183 7.90 10.44 -2.98
CA THR A 183 8.24 9.51 -1.89
C THR A 183 9.59 8.83 -2.09
N PHE A 184 10.02 8.64 -3.35
CA PHE A 184 11.19 7.83 -3.71
C PHE A 184 12.23 8.62 -4.53
N PRO A 185 13.52 8.32 -4.36
CA PRO A 185 14.15 7.69 -3.19
C PRO A 185 14.27 8.67 -2.02
N THR A 186 14.28 8.20 -0.77
CA THR A 186 14.31 9.07 0.42
C THR A 186 15.54 9.97 0.49
N ARG A 187 16.66 9.55 -0.12
CA ARG A 187 17.88 10.37 -0.18
C ARG A 187 17.67 11.65 -1.01
N PHE A 188 16.94 11.53 -2.13
CA PHE A 188 16.61 12.65 -3.01
C PHE A 188 15.26 12.36 -3.69
N PRO A 189 14.13 12.72 -3.06
CA PRO A 189 12.81 12.32 -3.53
C PRO A 189 12.42 13.05 -4.81
N VAL A 190 12.47 12.34 -5.92
CA VAL A 190 12.14 12.83 -7.27
C VAL A 190 10.96 12.13 -7.92
N LEU A 191 10.61 10.92 -7.46
CA LEU A 191 9.55 10.10 -8.03
C LEU A 191 8.35 10.01 -7.07
N ALA A 192 7.15 10.09 -7.66
CA ALA A 192 5.86 9.84 -7.01
C ALA A 192 5.32 8.52 -7.58
N VAL A 193 5.72 7.41 -6.99
CA VAL A 193 5.37 6.04 -7.43
C VAL A 193 4.40 5.35 -6.49
N ASP A 194 4.30 5.87 -5.26
CA ASP A 194 3.33 5.45 -4.27
C ASP A 194 2.03 6.24 -4.46
N HIS A 195 0.91 5.53 -4.53
CA HIS A 195 -0.41 6.14 -4.75
C HIS A 195 -1.44 5.59 -3.77
N ILE A 196 -2.47 6.41 -3.54
CA ILE A 196 -3.67 6.04 -2.80
C ILE A 196 -4.86 6.39 -3.65
N PHE A 197 -5.64 5.39 -4.04
CA PHE A 197 -6.88 5.54 -4.79
C PHE A 197 -8.07 5.21 -3.90
N VAL A 198 -9.17 5.91 -4.07
CA VAL A 198 -10.41 5.71 -3.32
C VAL A 198 -11.62 5.67 -4.24
N ASN A 199 -12.71 5.05 -3.78
CA ASN A 199 -14.01 5.16 -4.41
C ASN A 199 -14.78 6.40 -3.89
N GLU A 200 -16.00 6.61 -4.38
CA GLU A 200 -16.82 7.78 -4.04
C GLU A 200 -17.34 7.78 -2.59
N ALA A 201 -17.29 6.65 -1.88
CA ALA A 201 -17.74 6.53 -0.50
C ALA A 201 -16.79 7.19 0.52
N LEU A 202 -15.57 7.57 0.10
CA LEU A 202 -14.59 8.26 0.92
C LEU A 202 -14.29 9.65 0.40
N GLN A 203 -14.22 10.60 1.32
CA GLN A 203 -13.74 11.95 1.08
C GLN A 203 -12.33 12.08 1.68
N PRO A 204 -11.28 12.25 0.87
CA PRO A 204 -9.96 12.57 1.37
C PRO A 204 -9.96 13.97 2.01
N LEU A 205 -9.42 14.06 3.21
CA LEU A 205 -9.25 15.32 3.94
C LEU A 205 -7.86 15.89 3.78
N LYS A 206 -6.86 14.98 3.75
CA LYS A 206 -5.46 15.39 3.72
C LYS A 206 -4.59 14.30 3.11
N LEU A 207 -3.54 14.70 2.41
CA LEU A 207 -2.48 13.82 1.92
C LEU A 207 -1.12 14.42 2.26
N THR A 208 -0.27 13.66 2.93
CA THR A 208 1.05 14.12 3.38
C THR A 208 2.11 13.03 3.23
N VAL A 209 3.38 13.45 3.21
CA VAL A 209 4.54 12.55 3.29
C VAL A 209 5.21 12.74 4.64
N HIS A 210 5.36 11.66 5.38
CA HIS A 210 6.09 11.68 6.65
C HIS A 210 7.59 11.73 6.41
N ARG A 211 8.19 12.90 6.67
CA ARG A 211 9.62 13.15 6.45
C ARG A 211 10.33 13.42 7.78
N SER A 212 10.61 12.36 8.53
CA SER A 212 11.46 12.45 9.71
C SER A 212 12.90 11.97 9.39
N PRO A 213 13.91 12.33 10.20
CA PRO A 213 15.24 11.75 10.10
C PRO A 213 15.22 10.22 10.17
N LEU A 214 14.36 9.67 11.04
CA LEU A 214 14.20 8.22 11.19
C LEU A 214 13.58 7.59 9.94
N ALA A 215 12.52 8.16 9.39
CA ALA A 215 11.88 7.68 8.16
C ALA A 215 12.86 7.65 6.98
N ARG A 216 13.76 8.65 6.90
CA ARG A 216 14.78 8.73 5.84
C ARG A 216 15.74 7.54 5.84
N ILE A 217 16.06 6.99 6.99
CA ILE A 217 17.00 5.86 7.12
C ILE A 217 16.28 4.52 7.25
N ALA A 218 14.99 4.52 7.59
CA ALA A 218 14.20 3.30 7.78
C ALA A 218 13.87 2.60 6.45
N SER A 219 13.61 3.37 5.39
CA SER A 219 13.23 2.87 4.07
C SER A 219 13.80 3.77 2.98
N ASP A 220 13.86 3.28 1.74
CA ASP A 220 14.13 4.07 0.54
C ASP A 220 12.89 4.77 -0.01
N HIS A 221 11.69 4.48 0.53
CA HIS A 221 10.47 5.26 0.32
C HIS A 221 10.06 6.00 1.60
N PHE A 222 9.63 7.25 1.47
CA PHE A 222 8.95 7.95 2.55
C PHE A 222 7.50 7.46 2.67
N PRO A 223 6.97 7.29 3.89
CA PRO A 223 5.56 6.97 4.09
C PRO A 223 4.63 8.04 3.51
N LEU A 224 3.65 7.61 2.74
CA LEU A 224 2.54 8.42 2.23
C LEU A 224 1.33 8.22 3.14
N ILE A 225 0.76 9.30 3.67
CA ILE A 225 -0.32 9.28 4.65
C ILE A 225 -1.52 10.01 4.10
N ALA A 226 -2.70 9.40 4.19
CA ALA A 226 -3.97 10.02 3.86
C ALA A 226 -4.94 9.95 5.05
N GLU A 227 -5.71 11.01 5.23
CA GLU A 227 -6.80 11.11 6.20
C GLU A 227 -8.13 11.17 5.46
N PHE A 228 -9.15 10.48 5.99
CA PHE A 228 -10.44 10.33 5.31
C PHE A 228 -11.62 10.66 6.23
N ALA A 229 -12.70 11.16 5.61
CA ALA A 229 -14.05 11.15 6.15
C ALA A 229 -14.94 10.29 5.25
N ARG A 230 -16.10 9.88 5.76
CA ARG A 230 -17.12 9.24 4.95
C ARG A 230 -17.79 10.31 4.05
N SER A 231 -17.92 10.01 2.77
CA SER A 231 -18.74 10.85 1.89
C SER A 231 -20.21 10.63 2.25
N PHE A 232 -20.89 11.70 2.60
CA PHE A 232 -22.35 11.65 2.69
C PHE A 232 -22.88 11.85 1.28
N SER A 233 -23.51 10.83 0.70
CA SER A 233 -24.31 10.99 -0.51
C SER A 233 -25.36 12.05 -0.16
N ARG A 234 -25.33 13.22 -0.81
CA ARG A 234 -26.49 14.10 -0.78
C ARG A 234 -27.61 13.29 -1.44
N CYS A 235 -28.63 12.90 -0.66
CA CYS A 235 -29.89 12.52 -1.24
C CYS A 235 -30.35 13.74 -2.07
N THR A 236 -30.23 13.67 -3.36
CA THR A 236 -30.99 14.54 -4.27
C THR A 236 -32.42 14.07 -4.19
N GLU A 237 -33.22 14.84 -3.44
CA GLU A 237 -34.69 14.83 -3.53
C GLU A 237 -35.13 15.18 -4.95
#